data_577fe29b3845eb31ca612493675f55c7
#
_entry.id   577fe29b3845eb31ca612493675f55c7
#
_cell.length_a   1.000
_cell.length_b   1.000
_cell.length_c   1.000
_cell.angle_alpha   90.00
_cell.angle_beta   90.00
_cell.angle_gamma   90.00
#
_symmetry.space_group_name_H-M   'P 1'
#
loop_
_entity.id
_entity.type
_entity.pdbx_description
1 polymer ?
#
loop_
_entity_poly.entity_id
_entity_poly.type
_entity_poly.pdbx_seq_one_letter_code
_entity_poly.pdbx_strand_id
1 'polypeptide(L)'
;MASKKNTGTGRSALRLSDVARLGLTGLRARPMRAVLSALGIAIGIAAMVGVVGVSASSQARLQEQLRALGTNMLTARSGADLSGTDLILPEDSVGRTLMIPGVTDAASTSTLSGVSVYRSRLSDPNATGGIITMAADTNLLKVVSGTMKKGAWLNDATAKYPGVVLGSKAAQLLGVVEPGTQVWLGGMTFTVLGIMDPAPLAEELDNAALIGVSAAGTYFDAGKTPTTIYERSSEDQVENVRELLGPTLAPQGATGLKVSRPSDALAAQNAADQTLTTLLAGVGSIALLVGGIGVANTMIISVLERRKEIGLRRSLGAKRGHITVQFLAEALLLSFLGGLAGCLIGAGVTWGMCYAYGWPPTLHWWVIAAGLGATLLIGAVAGLYPAIRAARTPPTAALASQ
;
A
#
# COMPACT_ATOMS: atom_id res chain seq x y z
N MET A 1 74.18 14.91 37.65
CA MET A 1 72.89 15.37 37.18
C MET A 1 72.60 14.71 35.82
N ALA A 2 71.82 13.64 35.80
CA ALA A 2 71.54 12.90 34.60
C ALA A 2 70.12 13.26 34.13
N SER A 3 69.99 13.87 32.95
CA SER A 3 68.77 14.25 32.33
C SER A 3 68.08 12.99 31.76
N LYS A 4 66.94 12.61 32.30
CA LYS A 4 66.07 11.51 31.85
C LYS A 4 65.33 11.94 30.56
N LYS A 5 65.80 11.52 29.40
CA LYS A 5 65.07 11.63 28.13
C LYS A 5 63.86 10.75 28.18
N ASN A 6 62.70 11.35 28.32
CA ASN A 6 61.39 10.73 28.25
C ASN A 6 61.05 10.44 26.77
N THR A 7 61.40 9.30 26.25
CA THR A 7 60.97 8.82 24.91
C THR A 7 59.55 8.28 25.01
N GLY A 8 58.58 9.19 24.98
CA GLY A 8 57.17 8.83 24.80
C GLY A 8 56.97 8.17 23.42
N THR A 9 56.86 6.86 23.40
CA THR A 9 56.38 6.12 22.25
C THR A 9 54.92 6.48 22.00
N GLY A 10 54.72 7.58 21.27
CA GLY A 10 53.38 7.95 20.80
C GLY A 10 52.81 6.82 20.01
N ARG A 11 51.77 6.14 20.56
CA ARG A 11 50.92 5.25 19.77
C ARG A 11 50.33 6.08 18.62
N SER A 12 50.81 5.85 17.40
CA SER A 12 50.25 6.45 16.19
C SER A 12 48.81 5.92 16.01
N ALA A 13 47.85 6.64 16.55
CA ALA A 13 46.44 6.39 16.34
C ALA A 13 46.01 7.20 15.11
N LEU A 14 45.49 6.51 14.08
CA LEU A 14 44.87 7.13 12.92
C LEU A 14 43.63 7.93 13.40
N ARG A 15 43.62 9.24 13.18
CA ARG A 15 42.42 10.05 13.42
C ARG A 15 41.34 9.72 12.38
N LEU A 16 40.08 9.79 12.78
CA LEU A 16 38.94 9.54 11.86
C LEU A 16 38.99 10.42 10.60
N SER A 17 39.48 11.66 10.72
CA SER A 17 39.69 12.56 9.58
C SER A 17 40.73 12.06 8.57
N ASP A 18 41.77 11.37 9.06
CA ASP A 18 42.84 10.83 8.21
C ASP A 18 42.35 9.57 7.48
N VAL A 19 41.54 8.76 8.16
CA VAL A 19 40.90 7.58 7.59
C VAL A 19 39.92 7.97 6.46
N ALA A 20 39.12 9.02 6.67
CA ALA A 20 38.21 9.54 5.65
C ALA A 20 38.91 10.09 4.41
N ARG A 21 40.02 10.86 4.62
CA ARG A 21 40.85 11.40 3.53
C ARG A 21 41.52 10.28 2.73
N LEU A 22 42.03 9.26 3.40
CA LEU A 22 42.66 8.09 2.76
C LEU A 22 41.65 7.30 1.92
N GLY A 23 40.41 7.14 2.44
CA GLY A 23 39.32 6.50 1.68
C GLY A 23 38.94 7.29 0.42
N LEU A 24 38.81 8.61 0.50
CA LEU A 24 38.51 9.48 -0.63
C LEU A 24 39.59 9.48 -1.73
N THR A 25 40.87 9.39 -1.38
CA THR A 25 41.96 9.31 -2.38
C THR A 25 41.90 8.01 -3.17
N GLY A 26 41.51 6.89 -2.53
CA GLY A 26 41.32 5.60 -3.21
C GLY A 26 40.19 5.63 -4.26
N LEU A 27 39.04 6.25 -3.91
CA LEU A 27 37.90 6.37 -4.82
C LEU A 27 38.20 7.26 -6.05
N ARG A 28 38.98 8.32 -5.88
CA ARG A 28 39.38 9.24 -6.97
C ARG A 28 40.33 8.60 -7.99
N ALA A 29 41.07 7.57 -7.61
CA ALA A 29 42.01 6.93 -8.51
C ALA A 29 41.34 6.17 -9.69
N ARG A 30 40.10 5.64 -9.49
CA ARG A 30 39.32 4.92 -10.52
C ARG A 30 37.82 5.15 -10.36
N PRO A 31 37.30 6.29 -10.82
CA PRO A 31 35.94 6.72 -10.52
C PRO A 31 34.85 5.80 -11.13
N MET A 32 35.06 5.32 -12.36
CA MET A 32 34.04 4.47 -13.03
C MET A 32 33.76 3.17 -12.29
N ARG A 33 34.81 2.53 -11.72
CA ARG A 33 34.64 1.29 -10.97
C ARG A 33 33.93 1.53 -9.63
N ALA A 34 34.30 2.62 -8.97
CA ALA A 34 33.65 3.03 -7.73
C ALA A 34 32.15 3.33 -7.96
N VAL A 35 31.81 4.04 -9.03
CA VAL A 35 30.43 4.33 -9.42
C VAL A 35 29.64 3.05 -9.73
N LEU A 36 30.20 2.11 -10.51
CA LEU A 36 29.50 0.86 -10.82
C LEU A 36 29.19 0.02 -9.56
N SER A 37 30.16 -0.08 -8.65
CA SER A 37 29.96 -0.81 -7.39
C SER A 37 28.97 -0.13 -6.46
N ALA A 38 29.04 1.21 -6.34
CA ALA A 38 28.10 2.02 -5.59
C ALA A 38 26.69 1.95 -6.18
N LEU A 39 26.57 1.89 -7.52
CA LEU A 39 25.29 1.79 -8.23
C LEU A 39 24.55 0.48 -7.89
N GLY A 40 25.27 -0.65 -7.80
CA GLY A 40 24.65 -1.91 -7.39
C GLY A 40 24.01 -1.85 -6.00
N ILE A 41 24.70 -1.25 -5.04
CA ILE A 41 24.15 -1.00 -3.70
C ILE A 41 23.00 0.00 -3.76
N ALA A 42 23.17 1.09 -4.52
CA ALA A 42 22.16 2.15 -4.65
C ALA A 42 20.84 1.61 -5.21
N ILE A 43 20.88 0.75 -6.23
CA ILE A 43 19.67 0.13 -6.79
C ILE A 43 18.99 -0.76 -5.76
N GLY A 44 19.75 -1.60 -5.03
CA GLY A 44 19.17 -2.48 -4.00
C GLY A 44 18.48 -1.70 -2.88
N ILE A 45 19.11 -0.64 -2.37
CA ILE A 45 18.54 0.23 -1.35
C ILE A 45 17.39 1.07 -1.88
N ALA A 46 17.50 1.61 -3.09
CA ALA A 46 16.42 2.38 -3.71
C ALA A 46 15.15 1.54 -3.86
N ALA A 47 15.31 0.29 -4.32
CA ALA A 47 14.19 -0.65 -4.41
C ALA A 47 13.57 -0.94 -3.03
N MET A 48 14.39 -1.23 -2.01
CA MET A 48 13.91 -1.53 -0.65
C MET A 48 13.21 -0.31 -0.03
N VAL A 49 13.83 0.87 -0.05
CA VAL A 49 13.26 2.10 0.54
C VAL A 49 12.01 2.52 -0.22
N GLY A 50 12.03 2.44 -1.56
CA GLY A 50 10.88 2.77 -2.41
C GLY A 50 9.68 1.85 -2.14
N VAL A 51 9.89 0.54 -2.12
CA VAL A 51 8.81 -0.44 -1.87
C VAL A 51 8.23 -0.26 -0.47
N VAL A 52 9.07 -0.18 0.56
CA VAL A 52 8.61 0.01 1.96
C VAL A 52 7.92 1.36 2.13
N GLY A 53 8.45 2.43 1.53
CA GLY A 53 7.86 3.77 1.60
C GLY A 53 6.49 3.87 0.91
N VAL A 54 6.37 3.31 -0.30
CA VAL A 54 5.10 3.27 -1.04
C VAL A 54 4.07 2.44 -0.29
N SER A 55 4.44 1.26 0.22
CA SER A 55 3.55 0.40 1.00
C SER A 55 3.06 1.09 2.29
N ALA A 56 3.95 1.73 3.04
CA ALA A 56 3.59 2.46 4.25
C ALA A 56 2.61 3.62 3.95
N SER A 57 2.81 4.32 2.84
CA SER A 57 1.93 5.41 2.40
C SER A 57 0.55 4.89 1.95
N SER A 58 0.49 3.76 1.24
CA SER A 58 -0.76 3.09 0.87
C SER A 58 -1.54 2.64 2.12
N GLN A 59 -0.86 2.02 3.09
CA GLN A 59 -1.48 1.61 4.35
C GLN A 59 -2.02 2.80 5.17
N ALA A 60 -1.28 3.90 5.23
CA ALA A 60 -1.73 5.12 5.91
C ALA A 60 -3.00 5.68 5.26
N ARG A 61 -3.05 5.70 3.92
CA ARG A 61 -4.24 6.12 3.16
C ARG A 61 -5.46 5.27 3.48
N LEU A 62 -5.28 3.94 3.50
CA LEU A 62 -6.39 3.04 3.82
C LEU A 62 -6.85 3.18 5.28
N GLN A 63 -5.92 3.31 6.24
CA GLN A 63 -6.30 3.56 7.63
C GLN A 63 -7.09 4.86 7.78
N GLU A 64 -6.72 5.90 7.04
CA GLU A 64 -7.47 7.16 7.01
C GLU A 64 -8.88 6.94 6.43
N GLN A 65 -9.01 6.19 5.33
CA GLN A 65 -10.31 5.84 4.75
C GLN A 65 -11.17 5.02 5.72
N LEU A 66 -10.61 3.99 6.34
CA LEU A 66 -11.33 3.18 7.33
C LEU A 66 -11.79 4.01 8.53
N ARG A 67 -10.97 4.94 9.02
CA ARG A 67 -11.36 5.86 10.10
C ARG A 67 -12.49 6.80 9.67
N ALA A 68 -12.40 7.34 8.45
CA ALA A 68 -13.42 8.25 7.92
C ALA A 68 -14.77 7.55 7.69
N LEU A 69 -14.75 6.30 7.21
CA LEU A 69 -15.94 5.53 6.89
C LEU A 69 -16.54 4.80 8.11
N GLY A 70 -15.75 4.61 9.17
CA GLY A 70 -16.08 3.78 10.33
C GLY A 70 -15.93 2.28 10.05
N THR A 71 -15.57 1.53 11.06
CA THR A 71 -15.38 0.06 10.98
C THR A 71 -16.57 -0.72 11.52
N ASN A 72 -17.65 -0.03 11.83
CA ASN A 72 -18.82 -0.52 12.54
C ASN A 72 -20.05 -0.76 11.64
N MET A 73 -19.82 -0.92 10.32
CA MET A 73 -20.88 -1.29 9.38
C MET A 73 -20.86 -2.80 9.13
N LEU A 74 -22.02 -3.45 9.24
CA LEU A 74 -22.24 -4.82 8.76
C LEU A 74 -23.22 -4.81 7.59
N THR A 75 -23.09 -5.81 6.73
CA THR A 75 -24.03 -6.07 5.65
C THR A 75 -24.54 -7.48 5.78
N ALA A 76 -25.87 -7.64 5.68
CA ALA A 76 -26.53 -8.93 5.62
C ALA A 76 -27.20 -9.07 4.26
N ARG A 77 -26.68 -9.98 3.44
CA ARG A 77 -27.14 -10.20 2.06
C ARG A 77 -27.86 -11.54 1.94
N SER A 78 -29.02 -11.53 1.31
CA SER A 78 -29.69 -12.77 0.91
C SER A 78 -28.89 -13.47 -0.21
N GLY A 79 -28.85 -14.79 -0.16
CA GLY A 79 -28.22 -15.63 -1.17
C GLY A 79 -28.94 -16.97 -1.24
N ALA A 80 -28.53 -17.81 -2.19
CA ALA A 80 -29.05 -19.16 -2.27
C ALA A 80 -28.53 -20.02 -1.10
N ASP A 81 -29.40 -20.86 -0.56
CA ASP A 81 -29.03 -21.88 0.39
C ASP A 81 -28.31 -23.05 -0.31
N LEU A 82 -27.94 -24.08 0.44
CA LEU A 82 -27.29 -25.29 -0.10
C LEU A 82 -28.20 -26.09 -1.09
N SER A 83 -29.50 -25.82 -1.10
CA SER A 83 -30.47 -26.42 -2.03
C SER A 83 -30.70 -25.59 -3.30
N GLY A 84 -30.05 -24.44 -3.42
CA GLY A 84 -30.20 -23.50 -4.54
C GLY A 84 -31.45 -22.63 -4.45
N THR A 85 -32.13 -22.60 -3.30
CA THR A 85 -33.31 -21.75 -3.08
C THR A 85 -32.83 -20.41 -2.50
N ASP A 86 -33.25 -19.30 -3.13
CA ASP A 86 -32.91 -17.96 -2.65
C ASP A 86 -33.66 -17.66 -1.33
N LEU A 87 -32.91 -17.23 -0.32
CA LEU A 87 -33.47 -16.75 0.92
C LEU A 87 -34.19 -15.42 0.66
N ILE A 88 -35.47 -15.37 0.99
CA ILE A 88 -36.26 -14.14 0.94
C ILE A 88 -36.26 -13.49 2.32
N LEU A 89 -35.69 -12.29 2.43
CA LEU A 89 -35.72 -11.53 3.67
C LEU A 89 -37.13 -10.95 3.92
N PRO A 90 -37.63 -10.93 5.17
CA PRO A 90 -38.89 -10.29 5.51
C PRO A 90 -38.94 -8.80 5.12
N GLU A 91 -40.13 -8.30 4.77
CA GLU A 91 -40.31 -6.87 4.43
C GLU A 91 -39.95 -5.95 5.60
N ASP A 92 -40.13 -6.40 6.85
CA ASP A 92 -39.81 -5.67 8.08
C ASP A 92 -38.36 -5.86 8.57
N SER A 93 -37.47 -6.39 7.74
CA SER A 93 -36.07 -6.70 8.11
C SER A 93 -35.31 -5.51 8.67
N VAL A 94 -35.52 -4.30 8.11
CA VAL A 94 -34.88 -3.06 8.65
C VAL A 94 -35.37 -2.79 10.08
N GLY A 95 -36.69 -2.91 10.31
CA GLY A 95 -37.26 -2.73 11.64
C GLY A 95 -36.74 -3.74 12.66
N ARG A 96 -36.62 -5.02 12.26
CA ARG A 96 -36.06 -6.08 13.09
C ARG A 96 -34.57 -5.82 13.42
N THR A 97 -33.81 -5.36 12.43
CA THR A 97 -32.38 -5.02 12.61
C THR A 97 -32.23 -3.89 13.63
N LEU A 98 -33.07 -2.86 13.58
CA LEU A 98 -33.05 -1.74 14.53
C LEU A 98 -33.42 -2.15 15.97
N MET A 99 -34.08 -3.30 16.15
CA MET A 99 -34.40 -3.83 17.50
C MET A 99 -33.20 -4.57 18.13
N ILE A 100 -32.16 -4.87 17.38
CA ILE A 100 -30.96 -5.52 17.94
C ILE A 100 -30.20 -4.51 18.82
N PRO A 101 -29.89 -4.86 20.09
CA PRO A 101 -29.13 -3.98 20.96
C PRO A 101 -27.74 -3.64 20.34
N GLY A 102 -27.43 -2.36 20.32
CA GLY A 102 -26.18 -1.87 19.73
C GLY A 102 -26.30 -1.37 18.29
N VAL A 103 -27.36 -1.68 17.54
CA VAL A 103 -27.64 -1.09 16.22
C VAL A 103 -28.09 0.36 16.38
N THR A 104 -27.43 1.26 15.64
CA THR A 104 -27.74 2.70 15.65
C THR A 104 -28.58 3.14 14.45
N ASP A 105 -28.27 2.59 13.28
CA ASP A 105 -28.96 2.89 12.02
C ASP A 105 -29.00 1.61 11.16
N ALA A 106 -30.07 1.45 10.37
CA ALA A 106 -30.19 0.40 9.38
C ALA A 106 -30.91 0.90 8.13
N ALA A 107 -30.52 0.37 6.99
CA ALA A 107 -31.14 0.65 5.70
C ALA A 107 -31.08 -0.59 4.81
N SER A 108 -31.93 -0.62 3.79
CA SER A 108 -31.98 -1.73 2.86
C SER A 108 -31.80 -1.31 1.40
N THR A 109 -31.42 -2.30 0.60
CA THR A 109 -31.58 -2.27 -0.85
C THR A 109 -32.30 -3.52 -1.34
N SER A 110 -33.10 -3.37 -2.38
CA SER A 110 -33.76 -4.47 -3.07
C SER A 110 -33.34 -4.46 -4.53
N THR A 111 -32.74 -5.54 -5.02
CA THR A 111 -32.37 -5.67 -6.42
C THR A 111 -33.62 -5.92 -7.27
N LEU A 112 -33.79 -5.11 -8.31
CA LEU A 112 -34.93 -5.23 -9.24
C LEU A 112 -34.51 -6.08 -10.44
N SER A 113 -34.84 -7.37 -10.37
CA SER A 113 -34.58 -8.30 -11.47
C SER A 113 -35.40 -7.95 -12.73
N GLY A 114 -34.73 -7.93 -13.89
CA GLY A 114 -35.39 -7.62 -15.17
C GLY A 114 -35.60 -6.11 -15.43
N VAL A 115 -35.22 -5.23 -14.52
CA VAL A 115 -35.31 -3.79 -14.69
C VAL A 115 -33.91 -3.24 -15.05
N SER A 116 -33.68 -3.05 -16.34
CA SER A 116 -32.39 -2.51 -16.84
C SER A 116 -32.45 -1.01 -17.03
N VAL A 117 -31.29 -0.36 -16.93
CA VAL A 117 -31.12 1.07 -17.18
C VAL A 117 -30.26 1.31 -18.41
N TYR A 118 -30.66 2.26 -19.25
CA TYR A 118 -29.98 2.64 -20.49
C TYR A 118 -29.85 4.17 -20.57
N ARG A 119 -28.91 4.63 -21.39
CA ARG A 119 -28.74 6.07 -21.63
C ARG A 119 -29.97 6.68 -22.29
N SER A 120 -30.61 5.96 -23.19
CA SER A 120 -31.81 6.39 -23.90
C SER A 120 -32.66 5.18 -24.35
N ARG A 121 -33.88 5.43 -24.80
CA ARG A 121 -34.77 4.45 -25.37
C ARG A 121 -34.19 3.76 -26.63
N LEU A 122 -33.27 4.41 -27.33
CA LEU A 122 -32.62 3.91 -28.55
C LEU A 122 -31.38 3.07 -28.30
N SER A 123 -30.96 2.90 -27.04
CA SER A 123 -29.83 2.04 -26.69
C SER A 123 -30.13 0.58 -26.97
N ASP A 124 -29.12 -0.21 -27.35
CA ASP A 124 -29.25 -1.64 -27.52
C ASP A 124 -29.71 -2.32 -26.21
N PRO A 125 -30.80 -3.07 -26.21
CA PRO A 125 -31.31 -3.79 -25.04
C PRO A 125 -30.32 -4.79 -24.44
N ASN A 126 -29.33 -5.26 -25.22
CA ASN A 126 -28.29 -6.17 -24.76
C ASN A 126 -27.11 -5.46 -24.14
N ALA A 127 -26.97 -4.13 -24.35
CA ALA A 127 -25.89 -3.32 -23.82
C ALA A 127 -26.24 -2.74 -22.45
N THR A 128 -26.51 -3.59 -21.46
CA THR A 128 -26.85 -3.18 -20.09
C THR A 128 -25.67 -2.57 -19.32
N GLY A 129 -24.44 -2.75 -19.81
CA GLY A 129 -23.22 -2.30 -19.13
C GLY A 129 -22.98 -2.93 -17.75
N GLY A 130 -23.78 -3.94 -17.36
CA GLY A 130 -23.72 -4.57 -16.04
C GLY A 130 -24.26 -3.68 -14.90
N ILE A 131 -25.00 -2.61 -15.24
CA ILE A 131 -25.59 -1.72 -14.23
C ILE A 131 -26.80 -2.43 -13.61
N ILE A 132 -26.83 -2.44 -12.28
CA ILE A 132 -27.90 -3.09 -11.51
C ILE A 132 -28.88 -2.01 -11.05
N THR A 133 -30.18 -2.24 -11.27
CA THR A 133 -31.22 -1.36 -10.72
C THR A 133 -31.60 -1.85 -9.33
N MET A 134 -31.59 -0.94 -8.34
CA MET A 134 -31.93 -1.25 -6.95
C MET A 134 -32.92 -0.22 -6.41
N ALA A 135 -33.90 -0.70 -5.65
CA ALA A 135 -34.66 0.14 -4.75
C ALA A 135 -33.80 0.38 -3.49
N ALA A 136 -33.83 1.60 -2.97
CA ALA A 136 -33.03 2.01 -1.84
C ALA A 136 -33.84 2.83 -0.84
N ASP A 137 -33.55 2.64 0.44
CA ASP A 137 -34.11 3.48 1.52
C ASP A 137 -33.49 4.87 1.48
N THR A 138 -34.27 5.87 1.94
CA THR A 138 -33.86 7.27 1.94
C THR A 138 -32.68 7.55 2.88
N ASN A 139 -32.48 6.75 3.92
CA ASN A 139 -31.37 6.87 4.88
C ASN A 139 -30.13 6.04 4.48
N LEU A 140 -30.16 5.29 3.37
CA LEU A 140 -29.06 4.42 2.95
C LEU A 140 -27.74 5.17 2.83
N LEU A 141 -27.74 6.35 2.20
CA LEU A 141 -26.52 7.14 2.04
C LEU A 141 -25.81 7.42 3.37
N LYS A 142 -26.59 7.73 4.43
CA LYS A 142 -26.07 7.94 5.77
C LYS A 142 -25.48 6.66 6.36
N VAL A 143 -26.17 5.54 6.22
CA VAL A 143 -25.73 4.24 6.76
C VAL A 143 -24.43 3.78 6.14
N VAL A 144 -24.27 3.91 4.83
CA VAL A 144 -23.03 3.54 4.15
C VAL A 144 -21.94 4.60 4.21
N SER A 145 -22.16 5.73 4.92
CA SER A 145 -21.27 6.92 4.91
C SER A 145 -20.91 7.39 3.51
N GLY A 146 -21.86 7.28 2.58
CA GLY A 146 -21.70 7.72 1.21
C GLY A 146 -21.75 9.24 1.09
N THR A 147 -21.13 9.77 0.03
CA THR A 147 -21.17 11.18 -0.34
C THR A 147 -21.70 11.36 -1.75
N MET A 148 -22.24 12.54 -2.03
CA MET A 148 -22.73 12.90 -3.35
C MET A 148 -21.69 13.72 -4.10
N LYS A 149 -21.31 13.27 -5.29
CA LYS A 149 -20.44 14.01 -6.19
C LYS A 149 -21.14 15.22 -6.78
N LYS A 150 -22.41 15.04 -7.18
CA LYS A 150 -23.27 16.09 -7.75
C LYS A 150 -24.73 15.80 -7.44
N GLY A 151 -25.53 16.84 -7.32
CA GLY A 151 -26.97 16.72 -7.09
C GLY A 151 -27.33 16.36 -5.64
N ALA A 152 -28.44 15.65 -5.46
CA ALA A 152 -28.98 15.31 -4.15
C ALA A 152 -29.35 13.83 -4.07
N TRP A 153 -29.31 13.29 -2.85
CA TRP A 153 -29.80 11.95 -2.54
C TRP A 153 -31.33 11.90 -2.55
N LEU A 154 -31.87 10.68 -2.57
CA LEU A 154 -33.29 10.41 -2.40
C LEU A 154 -33.81 10.97 -1.08
N ASN A 155 -34.96 11.60 -1.11
CA ASN A 155 -35.71 12.03 0.06
C ASN A 155 -37.17 11.53 -0.03
N ASP A 156 -37.96 11.72 1.02
CA ASP A 156 -39.32 11.20 1.11
C ASP A 156 -40.26 11.69 0.00
N ALA A 157 -39.97 12.84 -0.61
CA ALA A 157 -40.70 13.35 -1.75
C ALA A 157 -40.19 12.69 -3.04
N THR A 158 -38.89 12.76 -3.33
CA THR A 158 -38.32 12.25 -4.58
C THR A 158 -38.34 10.73 -4.68
N ALA A 159 -38.34 10.00 -3.56
CA ALA A 159 -38.45 8.55 -3.51
C ALA A 159 -39.79 7.98 -4.03
N LYS A 160 -40.79 8.83 -4.23
CA LYS A 160 -42.13 8.43 -4.73
C LYS A 160 -42.27 8.63 -6.24
N TYR A 161 -41.41 9.42 -6.86
CA TYR A 161 -41.47 9.81 -8.27
C TYR A 161 -40.36 9.12 -9.09
N PRO A 162 -40.43 9.18 -10.44
CA PRO A 162 -39.39 8.56 -11.29
C PRO A 162 -38.09 9.35 -11.27
N GLY A 163 -37.44 9.34 -10.12
CA GLY A 163 -36.12 9.86 -9.85
C GLY A 163 -35.12 8.74 -9.61
N VAL A 164 -33.89 8.91 -10.07
CA VAL A 164 -32.81 7.93 -9.92
C VAL A 164 -31.54 8.61 -9.45
N VAL A 165 -30.82 7.99 -8.53
CA VAL A 165 -29.46 8.34 -8.17
C VAL A 165 -28.53 7.31 -8.78
N LEU A 166 -27.46 7.77 -9.44
CA LEU A 166 -26.50 6.87 -10.08
C LEU A 166 -25.26 6.71 -9.21
N GLY A 167 -24.80 5.49 -9.07
CA GLY A 167 -23.49 5.20 -8.53
C GLY A 167 -22.37 5.74 -9.44
N SER A 168 -21.17 5.87 -8.90
CA SER A 168 -20.03 6.50 -9.58
C SER A 168 -19.69 5.83 -10.92
N LYS A 169 -19.65 4.50 -10.96
CA LYS A 169 -19.38 3.69 -12.17
C LYS A 169 -20.57 3.68 -13.11
N ALA A 170 -21.80 3.54 -12.58
CA ALA A 170 -23.02 3.58 -13.38
C ALA A 170 -23.15 4.89 -14.16
N ALA A 171 -22.88 6.03 -13.53
CA ALA A 171 -22.88 7.33 -14.18
C ALA A 171 -21.86 7.43 -15.31
N GLN A 172 -20.64 6.89 -15.12
CA GLN A 172 -19.61 6.84 -16.15
C GLN A 172 -20.03 5.95 -17.34
N LEU A 173 -20.56 4.77 -17.08
CA LEU A 173 -21.02 3.84 -18.12
C LEU A 173 -22.18 4.42 -18.95
N LEU A 174 -23.09 5.15 -18.31
CA LEU A 174 -24.20 5.82 -18.99
C LEU A 174 -23.78 7.15 -19.64
N GLY A 175 -22.56 7.64 -19.42
CA GLY A 175 -22.11 8.95 -19.88
C GLY A 175 -22.91 10.12 -19.28
N VAL A 176 -23.38 9.97 -18.03
CA VAL A 176 -24.12 11.01 -17.30
C VAL A 176 -23.14 11.78 -16.43
N VAL A 177 -23.06 13.09 -16.66
CA VAL A 177 -22.12 13.99 -15.95
C VAL A 177 -22.85 14.96 -15.03
N GLU A 178 -24.13 15.29 -15.33
CA GLU A 178 -24.91 16.29 -14.60
C GLU A 178 -26.27 15.73 -14.17
N PRO A 179 -26.74 16.09 -12.95
CA PRO A 179 -28.14 15.87 -12.55
C PRO A 179 -29.13 16.57 -13.49
N GLY A 180 -30.37 16.11 -13.48
CA GLY A 180 -31.41 16.57 -14.41
C GLY A 180 -31.40 15.87 -15.77
N THR A 181 -30.37 15.08 -16.07
CA THR A 181 -30.31 14.22 -17.25
C THR A 181 -31.38 13.13 -17.15
N GLN A 182 -32.03 12.81 -18.27
CA GLN A 182 -32.99 11.72 -18.34
C GLN A 182 -32.30 10.42 -18.78
N VAL A 183 -32.67 9.32 -18.15
CA VAL A 183 -32.25 7.94 -18.49
C VAL A 183 -33.49 7.06 -18.70
N TRP A 184 -33.34 6.01 -19.48
CA TRP A 184 -34.37 5.03 -19.74
C TRP A 184 -34.22 3.85 -18.80
N LEU A 185 -35.16 3.67 -17.86
CA LEU A 185 -35.10 2.65 -16.82
C LEU A 185 -36.42 1.86 -16.80
N GLY A 186 -36.35 0.53 -16.98
CA GLY A 186 -37.49 -0.34 -16.89
C GLY A 186 -38.64 0.00 -17.84
N GLY A 187 -38.35 0.56 -19.02
CA GLY A 187 -39.39 0.93 -19.99
C GLY A 187 -39.96 2.35 -19.83
N MET A 188 -39.43 3.17 -18.92
CA MET A 188 -39.90 4.54 -18.66
C MET A 188 -38.72 5.49 -18.47
N THR A 189 -39.00 6.80 -18.53
CA THR A 189 -38.03 7.85 -18.34
C THR A 189 -37.87 8.18 -16.85
N PHE A 190 -36.67 8.12 -16.36
CA PHE A 190 -36.28 8.58 -15.01
C PHE A 190 -35.37 9.80 -15.10
N THR A 191 -35.53 10.73 -14.16
CA THR A 191 -34.65 11.91 -14.04
C THR A 191 -33.55 11.62 -13.06
N VAL A 192 -32.29 11.84 -13.45
CA VAL A 192 -31.14 11.69 -12.57
C VAL A 192 -31.15 12.82 -11.52
N LEU A 193 -31.33 12.49 -10.26
CA LEU A 193 -31.36 13.39 -9.12
C LEU A 193 -29.94 13.73 -8.66
N GLY A 194 -29.04 12.77 -8.74
CA GLY A 194 -27.66 12.95 -8.32
C GLY A 194 -26.76 11.78 -8.74
N ILE A 195 -25.47 12.01 -8.54
CA ILE A 195 -24.39 11.04 -8.81
C ILE A 195 -23.60 10.89 -7.51
N MET A 196 -23.41 9.65 -7.06
CA MET A 196 -22.63 9.34 -5.87
C MET A 196 -21.12 9.41 -6.15
N ASP A 197 -20.35 9.73 -5.12
CA ASP A 197 -18.93 9.37 -5.07
C ASP A 197 -18.78 7.86 -4.89
N PRO A 198 -17.59 7.30 -5.16
CA PRO A 198 -17.31 5.89 -4.86
C PRO A 198 -17.61 5.54 -3.40
N ALA A 199 -18.29 4.42 -3.18
CA ALA A 199 -18.69 3.94 -1.86
C ALA A 199 -17.85 2.70 -1.43
N PRO A 200 -16.67 2.86 -0.81
CA PRO A 200 -15.73 1.77 -0.54
C PRO A 200 -16.27 0.66 0.37
N LEU A 201 -17.24 0.97 1.24
CA LEU A 201 -17.89 -0.02 2.12
C LEU A 201 -19.11 -0.69 1.46
N ALA A 202 -19.54 -0.24 0.28
CA ALA A 202 -20.68 -0.76 -0.45
C ALA A 202 -20.43 -0.61 -1.98
N GLU A 203 -19.36 -1.25 -2.48
CA GLU A 203 -18.92 -1.13 -3.87
C GLU A 203 -19.98 -1.51 -4.91
N GLU A 204 -20.95 -2.35 -4.53
CA GLU A 204 -22.09 -2.68 -5.37
C GLU A 204 -22.94 -1.45 -5.73
N LEU A 205 -22.99 -0.44 -4.86
CA LEU A 205 -23.72 0.80 -5.13
C LEU A 205 -23.04 1.65 -6.21
N ASP A 206 -21.75 1.50 -6.42
CA ASP A 206 -21.01 2.21 -7.47
C ASP A 206 -21.55 1.86 -8.87
N ASN A 207 -21.96 0.61 -9.07
CA ASN A 207 -22.49 0.12 -10.34
C ASN A 207 -24.02 0.02 -10.34
N ALA A 208 -24.70 0.76 -9.46
CA ALA A 208 -26.14 0.73 -9.30
C ALA A 208 -26.83 1.99 -9.80
N ALA A 209 -28.07 1.80 -10.30
CA ALA A 209 -29.07 2.83 -10.49
C ALA A 209 -30.08 2.70 -9.33
N LEU A 210 -30.09 3.68 -8.43
CA LEU A 210 -30.81 3.64 -7.16
C LEU A 210 -32.10 4.47 -7.27
N ILE A 211 -33.23 3.83 -7.04
CA ILE A 211 -34.56 4.48 -7.03
C ILE A 211 -35.17 4.30 -5.64
N GLY A 212 -36.14 5.13 -5.30
CA GLY A 212 -36.82 4.99 -4.00
C GLY A 212 -37.67 3.72 -3.93
N VAL A 213 -37.74 3.07 -2.76
CA VAL A 213 -38.56 1.86 -2.52
C VAL A 213 -40.04 2.12 -2.90
N SER A 214 -40.58 3.32 -2.63
CA SER A 214 -41.96 3.67 -3.01
C SER A 214 -42.14 3.76 -4.53
N ALA A 215 -41.15 4.29 -5.27
CA ALA A 215 -41.19 4.33 -6.73
C ALA A 215 -41.07 2.92 -7.32
N ALA A 216 -40.20 2.08 -6.76
CA ALA A 216 -40.04 0.69 -7.18
C ALA A 216 -41.35 -0.09 -7.01
N GLY A 217 -42.07 0.08 -5.90
CA GLY A 217 -43.37 -0.53 -5.67
C GLY A 217 -44.44 -0.01 -6.62
N THR A 218 -44.43 1.30 -6.92
CA THR A 218 -45.47 1.91 -7.78
C THR A 218 -45.30 1.57 -9.25
N TYR A 219 -44.06 1.59 -9.77
CA TYR A 219 -43.81 1.48 -11.22
C TYR A 219 -43.40 0.07 -11.64
N PHE A 220 -42.87 -0.76 -10.72
CA PHE A 220 -42.35 -2.11 -11.05
C PHE A 220 -42.94 -3.24 -10.21
N ASP A 221 -43.88 -2.92 -9.29
CA ASP A 221 -44.43 -3.86 -8.31
C ASP A 221 -43.33 -4.67 -7.56
N ALA A 222 -42.24 -4.00 -7.23
CA ALA A 222 -41.03 -4.60 -6.70
C ALA A 222 -40.45 -3.76 -5.55
N GLY A 223 -39.38 -4.22 -4.92
CA GLY A 223 -38.63 -3.44 -3.93
C GLY A 223 -39.14 -3.57 -2.50
N LYS A 224 -40.20 -4.35 -2.24
CA LYS A 224 -40.72 -4.55 -0.88
C LYS A 224 -39.84 -5.49 -0.07
N THR A 225 -39.29 -6.54 -0.69
CA THR A 225 -38.41 -7.51 -0.04
C THR A 225 -36.95 -7.09 -0.18
N PRO A 226 -36.26 -6.82 0.91
CA PRO A 226 -34.84 -6.47 0.87
C PRO A 226 -33.98 -7.61 0.34
N THR A 227 -32.97 -7.30 -0.46
CA THR A 227 -31.90 -8.24 -0.85
C THR A 227 -30.64 -8.05 -0.03
N THR A 228 -30.40 -6.82 0.44
CA THR A 228 -29.26 -6.49 1.30
C THR A 228 -29.71 -5.53 2.38
N ILE A 229 -29.33 -5.82 3.60
CA ILE A 229 -29.45 -4.94 4.76
C ILE A 229 -28.07 -4.38 5.09
N TYR A 230 -27.98 -3.09 5.25
CA TYR A 230 -26.82 -2.38 5.78
C TYR A 230 -27.17 -1.89 7.16
N GLU A 231 -26.30 -2.11 8.13
CA GLU A 231 -26.53 -1.62 9.47
C GLU A 231 -25.26 -0.95 10.03
N ARG A 232 -25.45 -0.04 10.96
CA ARG A 232 -24.39 0.51 11.79
C ARG A 232 -24.67 0.24 13.24
N SER A 233 -23.66 -0.26 13.90
CA SER A 233 -23.69 -0.53 15.34
C SER A 233 -22.66 0.30 16.09
N SER A 234 -22.70 0.28 17.42
CA SER A 234 -21.64 0.82 18.27
C SER A 234 -20.39 -0.05 18.09
N GLU A 235 -19.19 0.55 18.10
CA GLU A 235 -17.94 -0.16 17.84
C GLU A 235 -17.69 -1.35 18.80
N ASP A 236 -18.14 -1.23 20.04
CA ASP A 236 -18.04 -2.26 21.08
C ASP A 236 -19.05 -3.41 20.91
N GLN A 237 -20.11 -3.23 20.12
CA GLN A 237 -21.20 -4.20 19.94
C GLN A 237 -21.21 -4.87 18.56
N VAL A 238 -20.32 -4.49 17.64
CA VAL A 238 -20.31 -4.99 16.25
C VAL A 238 -20.34 -6.51 16.18
N GLU A 239 -19.56 -7.21 17.01
CA GLU A 239 -19.48 -8.67 16.95
C GLU A 239 -20.75 -9.32 17.52
N ASN A 240 -21.33 -8.77 18.59
CA ASN A 240 -22.60 -9.23 19.13
C ASN A 240 -23.74 -9.03 18.12
N VAL A 241 -23.78 -7.88 17.44
CA VAL A 241 -24.75 -7.61 16.39
C VAL A 241 -24.58 -8.57 15.22
N ARG A 242 -23.33 -8.85 14.81
CA ARG A 242 -23.01 -9.82 13.74
C ARG A 242 -23.59 -11.21 14.03
N GLU A 243 -23.45 -11.69 15.27
CA GLU A 243 -23.99 -12.98 15.69
C GLU A 243 -25.53 -13.00 15.71
N LEU A 244 -26.16 -11.87 16.08
CA LEU A 244 -27.61 -11.76 16.22
C LEU A 244 -28.33 -11.50 14.88
N LEU A 245 -27.66 -10.94 13.87
CA LEU A 245 -28.26 -10.64 12.57
C LEU A 245 -28.82 -11.89 11.88
N GLY A 246 -28.10 -13.01 11.91
CA GLY A 246 -28.54 -14.27 11.32
C GLY A 246 -29.88 -14.75 11.88
N PRO A 247 -29.97 -15.05 13.16
CA PRO A 247 -31.22 -15.49 13.80
C PRO A 247 -32.37 -14.47 13.70
N THR A 248 -32.07 -13.17 13.67
CA THR A 248 -33.08 -12.10 13.61
C THR A 248 -33.72 -12.00 12.21
N LEU A 249 -32.90 -12.07 11.16
CA LEU A 249 -33.35 -11.89 9.78
C LEU A 249 -33.85 -13.18 9.14
N ALA A 250 -33.31 -14.33 9.56
CA ALA A 250 -33.66 -15.64 9.02
C ALA A 250 -33.88 -16.67 10.14
N PRO A 251 -34.92 -16.52 10.96
CA PRO A 251 -35.16 -17.41 12.12
C PRO A 251 -35.46 -18.87 11.71
N GLN A 252 -35.86 -19.12 10.48
CA GLN A 252 -36.14 -20.47 9.97
C GLN A 252 -34.91 -21.20 9.41
N GLY A 253 -33.74 -20.54 9.42
CA GLY A 253 -32.48 -21.08 8.94
C GLY A 253 -31.63 -20.03 8.24
N ALA A 254 -30.48 -19.69 8.81
CA ALA A 254 -29.60 -18.66 8.29
C ALA A 254 -28.67 -19.14 7.16
N THR A 255 -28.90 -20.36 6.63
CA THR A 255 -27.98 -20.99 5.65
C THR A 255 -27.82 -20.22 4.34
N GLY A 256 -28.79 -19.40 3.97
CA GLY A 256 -28.70 -18.52 2.78
C GLY A 256 -28.34 -17.06 3.10
N LEU A 257 -28.14 -16.70 4.39
CA LEU A 257 -27.80 -15.33 4.76
C LEU A 257 -26.27 -15.16 4.90
N LYS A 258 -25.71 -14.25 4.14
CA LYS A 258 -24.29 -13.89 4.24
C LYS A 258 -24.15 -12.59 5.02
N VAL A 259 -23.64 -12.68 6.25
CA VAL A 259 -23.30 -11.52 7.06
C VAL A 259 -21.82 -11.24 6.88
N SER A 260 -21.47 -10.04 6.45
CA SER A 260 -20.10 -9.61 6.21
C SER A 260 -19.84 -8.23 6.80
N ARG A 261 -18.58 -7.99 7.15
CA ARG A 261 -18.07 -6.69 7.57
C ARG A 261 -17.18 -6.16 6.45
N PRO A 262 -17.61 -5.16 5.68
CA PRO A 262 -16.86 -4.68 4.52
C PRO A 262 -15.43 -4.21 4.87
N SER A 263 -15.22 -3.67 6.07
CA SER A 263 -13.89 -3.30 6.56
C SER A 263 -12.92 -4.48 6.66
N ASP A 264 -13.42 -5.71 6.86
CA ASP A 264 -12.57 -6.91 6.92
C ASP A 264 -12.03 -7.26 5.53
N ALA A 265 -12.83 -7.06 4.48
CA ALA A 265 -12.40 -7.25 3.10
C ALA A 265 -11.27 -6.26 2.74
N LEU A 266 -11.40 -5.00 3.14
CA LEU A 266 -10.35 -3.99 2.96
C LEU A 266 -9.09 -4.33 3.77
N ALA A 267 -9.24 -4.87 4.99
CA ALA A 267 -8.11 -5.34 5.81
C ALA A 267 -7.40 -6.56 5.18
N ALA A 268 -8.17 -7.50 4.61
CA ALA A 268 -7.62 -8.66 3.91
C ALA A 268 -6.85 -8.26 2.63
N GLN A 269 -7.36 -7.28 1.88
CA GLN A 269 -6.67 -6.70 0.73
C GLN A 269 -5.31 -6.12 1.12
N ASN A 270 -5.26 -5.39 2.24
CA ASN A 270 -4.00 -4.89 2.81
C ASN A 270 -3.01 -5.98 3.18
N ALA A 271 -3.48 -7.06 3.78
CA ALA A 271 -2.61 -8.18 4.15
C ALA A 271 -1.98 -8.82 2.89
N ALA A 272 -2.71 -8.90 1.79
CA ALA A 272 -2.19 -9.36 0.51
C ALA A 272 -1.12 -8.40 -0.06
N ASP A 273 -1.38 -7.09 -0.03
CA ASP A 273 -0.42 -6.07 -0.46
C ASP A 273 0.84 -6.07 0.40
N GLN A 274 0.71 -6.32 1.71
CA GLN A 274 1.84 -6.46 2.62
C GLN A 274 2.69 -7.69 2.30
N THR A 275 2.07 -8.78 1.90
CA THR A 275 2.78 -10.00 1.46
C THR A 275 3.60 -9.71 0.20
N LEU A 276 3.02 -9.04 -0.81
CA LEU A 276 3.73 -8.62 -2.01
C LEU A 276 4.90 -7.68 -1.68
N THR A 277 4.68 -6.74 -0.77
CA THR A 277 5.73 -5.82 -0.30
C THR A 277 6.90 -6.58 0.33
N THR A 278 6.61 -7.60 1.14
CA THR A 278 7.64 -8.45 1.77
C THR A 278 8.44 -9.23 0.72
N LEU A 279 7.78 -9.77 -0.31
CA LEU A 279 8.44 -10.45 -1.41
C LEU A 279 9.35 -9.49 -2.21
N LEU A 280 8.87 -8.28 -2.51
CA LEU A 280 9.66 -7.27 -3.22
C LEU A 280 10.85 -6.78 -2.37
N ALA A 281 10.69 -6.64 -1.06
CA ALA A 281 11.79 -6.33 -0.15
C ALA A 281 12.83 -7.46 -0.13
N GLY A 282 12.38 -8.72 -0.25
CA GLY A 282 13.27 -9.88 -0.43
C GLY A 282 14.12 -9.77 -1.70
N VAL A 283 13.52 -9.40 -2.82
CA VAL A 283 14.24 -9.14 -4.08
C VAL A 283 15.24 -7.99 -3.93
N GLY A 284 14.86 -6.91 -3.25
CA GLY A 284 15.75 -5.80 -2.90
C GLY A 284 16.95 -6.25 -2.07
N SER A 285 16.74 -7.18 -1.13
CA SER A 285 17.81 -7.76 -0.32
C SER A 285 18.80 -8.59 -1.15
N ILE A 286 18.32 -9.35 -2.15
CA ILE A 286 19.18 -10.06 -3.10
C ILE A 286 20.01 -9.09 -3.92
N ALA A 287 19.37 -8.02 -4.45
CA ALA A 287 20.08 -6.97 -5.19
C ALA A 287 21.19 -6.32 -4.35
N LEU A 288 20.93 -6.12 -3.06
CA LEU A 288 21.89 -5.58 -2.11
C LEU A 288 23.08 -6.53 -1.87
N LEU A 289 22.82 -7.84 -1.81
CA LEU A 289 23.90 -8.87 -1.74
C LEU A 289 24.76 -8.85 -3.00
N VAL A 290 24.15 -8.76 -4.18
CA VAL A 290 24.87 -8.66 -5.47
C VAL A 290 25.74 -7.40 -5.50
N GLY A 291 25.21 -6.26 -5.01
CA GLY A 291 25.97 -5.03 -4.83
C GLY A 291 27.18 -5.21 -3.91
N GLY A 292 26.99 -5.93 -2.79
CA GLY A 292 28.08 -6.28 -1.86
C GLY A 292 29.19 -7.14 -2.51
N ILE A 293 28.82 -8.12 -3.32
CA ILE A 293 29.79 -8.90 -4.11
C ILE A 293 30.54 -8.01 -5.07
N GLY A 294 29.85 -7.03 -5.70
CA GLY A 294 30.49 -6.02 -6.56
C GLY A 294 31.54 -5.20 -5.81
N VAL A 295 31.23 -4.78 -4.58
CA VAL A 295 32.21 -4.09 -3.69
C VAL A 295 33.39 -4.98 -3.38
N ALA A 296 33.16 -6.23 -2.95
CA ALA A 296 34.23 -7.17 -2.65
C ALA A 296 35.18 -7.40 -3.84
N ASN A 297 34.62 -7.60 -5.05
CA ASN A 297 35.38 -7.78 -6.26
C ASN A 297 36.20 -6.53 -6.61
N THR A 298 35.61 -5.35 -6.53
CA THR A 298 36.29 -4.06 -6.75
C THR A 298 37.44 -3.87 -5.77
N MET A 299 37.24 -4.21 -4.49
CA MET A 299 38.27 -4.09 -3.45
C MET A 299 39.40 -5.11 -3.67
N ILE A 300 39.11 -6.35 -4.10
CA ILE A 300 40.16 -7.35 -4.42
C ILE A 300 41.06 -6.83 -5.54
N ILE A 301 40.47 -6.30 -6.62
CA ILE A 301 41.21 -5.76 -7.75
C ILE A 301 42.03 -4.55 -7.31
N SER A 302 41.45 -3.64 -6.50
CA SER A 302 42.15 -2.48 -5.96
C SER A 302 43.39 -2.84 -5.13
N VAL A 303 43.29 -3.89 -4.30
CA VAL A 303 44.40 -4.44 -3.54
C VAL A 303 45.51 -4.99 -4.44
N LEU A 304 45.14 -5.73 -5.52
CA LEU A 304 46.13 -6.28 -6.45
C LEU A 304 46.87 -5.19 -7.21
N GLU A 305 46.19 -4.18 -7.68
CA GLU A 305 46.78 -3.03 -8.42
C GLU A 305 47.70 -2.19 -7.54
N ARG A 306 47.37 -2.03 -6.23
CA ARG A 306 48.13 -1.23 -5.28
C ARG A 306 49.13 -2.06 -4.48
N ARG A 307 49.44 -3.28 -4.90
CA ARG A 307 50.30 -4.21 -4.17
C ARG A 307 51.70 -3.65 -3.89
N LYS A 308 52.29 -2.93 -4.84
CA LYS A 308 53.62 -2.27 -4.69
C LYS A 308 53.57 -1.14 -3.65
N GLU A 309 52.50 -0.35 -3.69
CA GLU A 309 52.28 0.76 -2.71
C GLU A 309 52.11 0.19 -1.29
N ILE A 310 51.30 -0.88 -1.14
CA ILE A 310 51.12 -1.56 0.16
C ILE A 310 52.46 -2.12 0.68
N GLY A 311 53.23 -2.76 -0.21
CA GLY A 311 54.55 -3.28 0.13
C GLY A 311 55.52 -2.22 0.61
N LEU A 312 55.59 -1.08 -0.10
CA LEU A 312 56.42 0.08 0.29
C LEU A 312 56.01 0.65 1.65
N ARG A 313 54.73 0.87 1.90
CA ARG A 313 54.24 1.34 3.20
C ARG A 313 54.59 0.36 4.33
N ARG A 314 54.51 -0.93 4.06
CA ARG A 314 54.89 -1.94 5.07
C ARG A 314 56.39 -2.03 5.30
N SER A 315 57.22 -1.84 4.30
CA SER A 315 58.68 -1.78 4.45
C SER A 315 59.10 -0.53 5.22
N LEU A 316 58.35 0.58 5.15
CA LEU A 316 58.54 1.80 5.92
C LEU A 316 57.97 1.73 7.36
N GLY A 317 57.45 0.55 7.80
CA GLY A 317 57.01 0.30 9.17
C GLY A 317 55.52 0.40 9.43
N ALA A 318 54.65 0.47 8.40
CA ALA A 318 53.22 0.44 8.59
C ALA A 318 52.74 -0.89 9.18
N LYS A 319 51.95 -0.86 10.24
CA LYS A 319 51.40 -2.04 10.89
C LYS A 319 50.29 -2.65 10.02
N ARG A 320 50.05 -3.97 10.11
CA ARG A 320 48.97 -4.68 9.41
C ARG A 320 47.61 -4.05 9.66
N GLY A 321 47.31 -3.65 10.92
CA GLY A 321 46.07 -2.98 11.29
C GLY A 321 45.84 -1.66 10.58
N HIS A 322 46.87 -0.86 10.28
CA HIS A 322 46.73 0.40 9.56
C HIS A 322 46.24 0.14 8.09
N ILE A 323 46.78 -0.89 7.45
CA ILE A 323 46.38 -1.29 6.10
C ILE A 323 44.95 -1.82 6.12
N THR A 324 44.59 -2.70 7.07
CA THR A 324 43.23 -3.24 7.21
C THR A 324 42.18 -2.11 7.38
N VAL A 325 42.47 -1.16 8.32
CA VAL A 325 41.57 -0.04 8.59
C VAL A 325 41.39 0.84 7.33
N GLN A 326 42.49 1.10 6.60
CA GLN A 326 42.46 1.92 5.39
C GLN A 326 41.52 1.29 4.32
N PHE A 327 41.69 0.00 3.97
CA PHE A 327 40.88 -0.65 2.95
C PHE A 327 39.45 -0.88 3.41
N LEU A 328 39.23 -1.17 4.71
CA LEU A 328 37.87 -1.27 5.27
C LEU A 328 37.14 0.07 5.21
N ALA A 329 37.82 1.16 5.54
CA ALA A 329 37.25 2.51 5.43
C ALA A 329 36.87 2.89 3.97
N GLU A 330 37.70 2.46 2.99
CA GLU A 330 37.41 2.66 1.57
C GLU A 330 36.13 1.89 1.17
N ALA A 331 35.97 0.63 1.62
CA ALA A 331 34.76 -0.17 1.37
C ALA A 331 33.52 0.43 2.06
N LEU A 332 33.65 0.88 3.32
CA LEU A 332 32.56 1.51 4.06
C LEU A 332 32.12 2.84 3.43
N LEU A 333 33.06 3.67 2.98
CA LEU A 333 32.76 4.91 2.29
C LEU A 333 32.02 4.67 0.98
N LEU A 334 32.47 3.68 0.20
CA LEU A 334 31.82 3.30 -1.04
C LEU A 334 30.37 2.84 -0.82
N SER A 335 30.19 1.97 0.18
CA SER A 335 28.87 1.45 0.55
C SER A 335 27.97 2.54 1.13
N PHE A 336 28.51 3.46 1.94
CA PHE A 336 27.77 4.59 2.46
C PHE A 336 27.27 5.53 1.35
N LEU A 337 28.13 5.86 0.39
CA LEU A 337 27.76 6.71 -0.76
C LEU A 337 26.70 6.04 -1.63
N GLY A 338 26.85 4.72 -1.90
CA GLY A 338 25.84 3.94 -2.59
C GLY A 338 24.52 3.89 -1.83
N GLY A 339 24.57 3.64 -0.52
CA GLY A 339 23.41 3.64 0.36
C GLY A 339 22.69 4.98 0.44
N LEU A 340 23.45 6.08 0.57
CA LEU A 340 22.89 7.43 0.58
C LEU A 340 22.19 7.77 -0.74
N ALA A 341 22.84 7.48 -1.87
CA ALA A 341 22.25 7.66 -3.19
C ALA A 341 20.97 6.80 -3.35
N GLY A 342 21.01 5.54 -2.89
CA GLY A 342 19.86 4.64 -2.91
C GLY A 342 18.69 5.15 -2.06
N CYS A 343 18.96 5.62 -0.83
CA CYS A 343 17.95 6.22 0.03
C CYS A 343 17.31 7.47 -0.61
N LEU A 344 18.11 8.33 -1.23
CA LEU A 344 17.59 9.53 -1.91
C LEU A 344 16.71 9.17 -3.11
N ILE A 345 17.14 8.21 -3.93
CA ILE A 345 16.36 7.73 -5.07
C ILE A 345 15.07 7.06 -4.58
N GLY A 346 15.15 6.16 -3.59
CA GLY A 346 13.98 5.47 -3.03
C GLY A 346 12.97 6.43 -2.40
N ALA A 347 13.45 7.43 -1.65
CA ALA A 347 12.61 8.49 -1.11
C ALA A 347 11.96 9.33 -2.22
N GLY A 348 12.72 9.67 -3.27
CA GLY A 348 12.22 10.40 -4.44
C GLY A 348 11.12 9.62 -5.17
N VAL A 349 11.28 8.31 -5.37
CA VAL A 349 10.26 7.44 -5.94
C VAL A 349 9.01 7.41 -5.06
N THR A 350 9.16 7.22 -3.75
CA THR A 350 8.02 7.25 -2.80
C THR A 350 7.25 8.57 -2.89
N TRP A 351 7.96 9.70 -2.86
CA TRP A 351 7.33 11.03 -2.96
C TRP A 351 6.63 11.25 -4.31
N GLY A 352 7.26 10.83 -5.40
CA GLY A 352 6.68 10.92 -6.74
C GLY A 352 5.38 10.11 -6.86
N MET A 353 5.37 8.88 -6.34
CA MET A 353 4.17 8.05 -6.28
C MET A 353 3.08 8.67 -5.40
N CYS A 354 3.42 9.12 -4.20
CA CYS A 354 2.46 9.77 -3.30
C CYS A 354 1.83 11.00 -3.94
N TYR A 355 2.61 11.82 -4.64
CA TYR A 355 2.10 12.97 -5.37
C TYR A 355 1.16 12.58 -6.52
N ALA A 356 1.53 11.55 -7.31
CA ALA A 356 0.73 11.09 -8.45
C ALA A 356 -0.62 10.47 -8.03
N TYR A 357 -0.66 9.77 -6.89
CA TYR A 357 -1.87 9.08 -6.39
C TYR A 357 -2.60 9.85 -5.29
N GLY A 358 -2.11 11.02 -4.86
CA GLY A 358 -2.71 11.80 -3.78
C GLY A 358 -2.63 11.11 -2.41
N TRP A 359 -1.60 10.30 -2.18
CA TRP A 359 -1.40 9.59 -0.90
C TRP A 359 -0.60 10.44 0.09
N PRO A 360 -0.84 10.31 1.41
CA PRO A 360 -0.01 10.97 2.41
C PRO A 360 1.41 10.37 2.38
N PRO A 361 2.49 11.17 2.25
CA PRO A 361 3.85 10.67 2.26
C PRO A 361 4.23 10.25 3.68
N THR A 362 4.29 8.95 3.97
CA THR A 362 4.62 8.39 5.28
C THR A 362 5.94 7.62 5.26
N LEU A 363 7.02 8.29 4.85
CA LEU A 363 8.35 7.70 4.93
C LEU A 363 8.92 7.87 6.34
N HIS A 364 8.97 6.77 7.10
CA HIS A 364 9.51 6.78 8.45
C HIS A 364 11.04 6.89 8.45
N TRP A 365 11.61 7.73 9.30
CA TRP A 365 13.05 7.94 9.42
C TRP A 365 13.84 6.66 9.70
N TRP A 366 13.26 5.69 10.41
CA TRP A 366 13.91 4.40 10.70
C TRP A 366 14.16 3.56 9.44
N VAL A 367 13.36 3.72 8.37
CA VAL A 367 13.56 3.01 7.09
C VAL A 367 14.86 3.48 6.44
N ILE A 368 15.12 4.79 6.46
CA ILE A 368 16.38 5.37 5.97
C ILE A 368 17.54 4.92 6.84
N ALA A 369 17.39 4.95 8.16
CA ALA A 369 18.42 4.52 9.10
C ALA A 369 18.75 3.02 8.94
N ALA A 370 17.73 2.16 8.77
CA ALA A 370 17.89 0.75 8.52
C ALA A 370 18.59 0.48 7.17
N GLY A 371 18.21 1.20 6.11
CA GLY A 371 18.84 1.13 4.80
C GLY A 371 20.33 1.49 4.86
N LEU A 372 20.68 2.61 5.49
CA LEU A 372 22.08 3.01 5.69
C LEU A 372 22.84 2.01 6.59
N GLY A 373 22.21 1.50 7.65
CA GLY A 373 22.79 0.46 8.51
C GLY A 373 23.12 -0.82 7.74
N ALA A 374 22.18 -1.27 6.90
CA ALA A 374 22.36 -2.45 6.05
C ALA A 374 23.51 -2.28 5.05
N THR A 375 23.64 -1.08 4.43
CA THR A 375 24.75 -0.81 3.50
C THR A 375 26.09 -0.81 4.19
N LEU A 376 26.20 -0.23 5.40
CA LEU A 376 27.42 -0.24 6.19
C LEU A 376 27.80 -1.66 6.62
N LEU A 377 26.82 -2.47 7.01
CA LEU A 377 27.05 -3.87 7.38
C LEU A 377 27.56 -4.69 6.18
N ILE A 378 26.93 -4.56 5.02
CA ILE A 378 27.38 -5.23 3.80
C ILE A 378 28.75 -4.73 3.37
N GLY A 379 28.99 -3.43 3.41
CA GLY A 379 30.29 -2.84 3.12
C GLY A 379 31.40 -3.35 4.05
N ALA A 380 31.10 -3.51 5.35
CA ALA A 380 32.03 -4.08 6.32
C ALA A 380 32.34 -5.55 5.99
N VAL A 381 31.32 -6.37 5.76
CA VAL A 381 31.47 -7.80 5.45
C VAL A 381 32.22 -7.99 4.13
N ALA A 382 31.79 -7.30 3.06
CA ALA A 382 32.40 -7.36 1.74
C ALA A 382 33.84 -6.84 1.70
N GLY A 383 34.11 -5.78 2.46
CA GLY A 383 35.46 -5.16 2.55
C GLY A 383 36.42 -5.88 3.46
N LEU A 384 35.94 -6.66 4.45
CA LEU A 384 36.80 -7.27 5.48
C LEU A 384 37.81 -8.25 4.91
N TYR A 385 37.34 -9.18 4.03
CA TYR A 385 38.23 -10.17 3.40
C TYR A 385 39.34 -9.51 2.55
N PRO A 386 39.04 -8.62 1.59
CA PRO A 386 40.08 -7.91 0.84
C PRO A 386 41.05 -7.10 1.72
N ALA A 387 40.54 -6.43 2.76
CA ALA A 387 41.34 -5.65 3.68
C ALA A 387 42.36 -6.51 4.47
N ILE A 388 41.92 -7.66 4.96
CA ILE A 388 42.81 -8.61 5.66
C ILE A 388 43.85 -9.17 4.66
N ARG A 389 43.46 -9.48 3.44
CA ARG A 389 44.36 -9.99 2.40
C ARG A 389 45.43 -8.95 2.05
N ALA A 390 45.04 -7.66 1.91
CA ALA A 390 45.97 -6.56 1.70
C ALA A 390 46.99 -6.44 2.82
N ALA A 391 46.57 -6.52 4.09
CA ALA A 391 47.42 -6.45 5.26
C ALA A 391 48.42 -7.62 5.41
N ARG A 392 48.12 -8.79 4.81
CA ARG A 392 48.97 -9.98 4.83
C ARG A 392 50.01 -10.02 3.71
N THR A 393 49.98 -9.09 2.74
CA THR A 393 50.91 -9.06 1.61
C THR A 393 52.37 -8.86 2.12
N PRO A 394 53.33 -9.79 1.82
CA PRO A 394 54.71 -9.68 2.26
C PRO A 394 55.41 -8.50 1.53
N PRO A 395 56.21 -7.67 2.25
CA PRO A 395 56.93 -6.56 1.62
C PRO A 395 57.89 -7.02 0.50
N THR A 396 58.58 -8.12 0.71
CA THR A 396 59.53 -8.72 -0.27
C THR A 396 58.85 -9.14 -1.57
N ALA A 397 57.73 -9.83 -1.49
CA ALA A 397 56.98 -10.26 -2.69
C ALA A 397 56.26 -9.14 -3.43
N ALA A 398 55.98 -8.02 -2.72
CA ALA A 398 55.36 -6.84 -3.33
C ALA A 398 56.37 -5.98 -4.12
N LEU A 399 57.64 -6.00 -3.76
CA LEU A 399 58.70 -5.25 -4.42
C LEU A 399 59.35 -6.05 -5.53
N ALA A 400 59.35 -7.41 -5.46
CA ALA A 400 59.94 -8.29 -6.48
C ALA A 400 59.04 -8.55 -7.70
N SER A 401 57.76 -8.15 -7.70
CA SER A 401 56.87 -8.29 -8.86
C SER A 401 57.15 -7.17 -9.87
N GLN A 402 57.83 -7.51 -10.95
CA GLN A 402 57.92 -6.66 -12.14
C GLN A 402 56.57 -6.54 -12.83
#